data_a8b2d3a951ac0b990e5ffa40e0c97f2c
#
_entry.id   a8b2d3a951ac0b990e5ffa40e0c97f2c
#
_cell.length_a   1.000
_cell.length_b   1.000
_cell.length_c   1.000
_cell.angle_alpha   90.00
_cell.angle_beta   90.00
_cell.angle_gamma   90.00
#
_symmetry.space_group_name_H-M   'P 1'
#
loop_
_entity.id
_entity.type
_entity.pdbx_description
1 polymer ?
#
loop_
_entity_poly.entity_id
_entity_poly.type
_entity_poly.pdbx_seq_one_letter_code
_entity_poly.pdbx_strand_id
1 'polypeptide(L)'
;MPTPPDATPSSGFPNGDRSGFFRHWRPEQRRLLAFWLAYVVLWYAARFGALALGAFNNQISLWYPPAGLLFFVLLTFGWRALAPVLLTRWSLGALLWLTTPAPASLSTLLTDHFIAPVIAVAAYLLAALALR
;
A
#
# COMPACT_ATOMS: atom_id res chain seq x y z
N MET A 1 -13.11 71.63 -0.70
CA MET A 1 -12.50 70.54 0.09
C MET A 1 -13.02 69.28 -0.52
N PRO A 2 -12.16 68.43 -1.17
CA PRO A 2 -12.58 67.15 -1.67
C PRO A 2 -12.42 66.09 -0.56
N THR A 3 -13.46 65.28 -0.38
CA THR A 3 -13.51 64.13 0.52
C THR A 3 -12.58 63.01 0.02
N PRO A 4 -11.80 62.32 0.90
CA PRO A 4 -10.99 61.22 0.51
C PRO A 4 -11.84 59.96 0.26
N PRO A 5 -11.45 59.07 -0.69
CA PRO A 5 -12.18 57.84 -0.92
C PRO A 5 -11.86 56.81 0.18
N ASP A 6 -12.94 56.26 0.77
CA ASP A 6 -12.90 55.13 1.69
C ASP A 6 -12.35 53.88 0.98
N ALA A 7 -11.10 53.56 1.27
CA ALA A 7 -10.50 52.30 0.90
C ALA A 7 -10.75 51.27 2.03
N THR A 8 -11.85 50.53 1.95
CA THR A 8 -12.04 49.32 2.74
C THR A 8 -11.18 48.20 2.15
N PRO A 9 -10.20 47.68 2.89
CA PRO A 9 -9.47 46.50 2.43
C PRO A 9 -10.38 45.29 2.55
N SER A 10 -10.84 44.75 1.42
CA SER A 10 -11.48 43.43 1.38
C SER A 10 -10.46 42.37 1.75
N SER A 11 -10.48 41.92 2.99
CA SER A 11 -9.78 40.75 3.46
C SER A 11 -10.44 39.51 2.89
N GLY A 12 -10.25 39.26 1.59
CA GLY A 12 -10.58 38.02 0.94
C GLY A 12 -9.54 36.98 1.34
N PHE A 13 -9.74 36.27 2.45
CA PHE A 13 -9.05 35.03 2.68
C PHE A 13 -9.38 34.09 1.51
N PRO A 14 -8.39 33.57 0.76
CA PRO A 14 -8.66 32.54 -0.24
C PRO A 14 -9.20 31.33 0.51
N ASN A 15 -10.50 31.07 0.38
CA ASN A 15 -11.10 29.81 0.77
C ASN A 15 -10.30 28.72 0.06
N GLY A 16 -9.40 28.08 0.80
CA GLY A 16 -8.57 26.99 0.31
C GLY A 16 -9.48 25.85 -0.14
N ASP A 17 -9.79 25.84 -1.42
CA ASP A 17 -10.56 24.81 -2.07
C ASP A 17 -9.73 23.49 -2.03
N ARG A 18 -9.92 22.74 -0.92
CA ARG A 18 -9.31 21.43 -0.73
C ARG A 18 -9.77 20.40 -1.78
N SER A 19 -10.81 20.73 -2.55
CA SER A 19 -11.33 19.89 -3.64
C SER A 19 -10.44 19.93 -4.89
N GLY A 20 -9.56 20.92 -5.01
CA GLY A 20 -8.69 21.14 -6.18
C GLY A 20 -7.60 20.10 -6.36
N PHE A 21 -7.13 19.44 -5.28
CA PHE A 21 -5.99 18.52 -5.37
C PHE A 21 -6.27 17.30 -6.26
N PHE A 22 -7.48 16.75 -6.25
CA PHE A 22 -7.86 15.58 -7.09
C PHE A 22 -8.34 15.95 -8.49
N ARG A 23 -8.61 17.24 -8.76
CA ARG A 23 -9.17 17.70 -10.04
C ARG A 23 -8.17 17.64 -11.20
N HIS A 24 -6.87 17.64 -10.91
CA HIS A 24 -5.77 17.63 -11.89
C HIS A 24 -5.33 16.22 -12.32
N TRP A 25 -5.84 15.16 -11.67
CA TRP A 25 -5.42 13.81 -11.98
C TRP A 25 -6.08 13.32 -13.27
N ARG A 26 -5.25 12.86 -14.21
CA ARG A 26 -5.72 12.24 -15.43
C ARG A 26 -6.56 11.01 -15.11
N PRO A 27 -7.61 10.67 -15.89
CA PRO A 27 -8.49 9.53 -15.61
C PRO A 27 -7.73 8.20 -15.50
N GLU A 28 -6.64 8.04 -16.20
CA GLU A 28 -5.74 6.87 -16.10
C GLU A 28 -5.07 6.75 -14.73
N GLN A 29 -4.64 7.87 -14.15
CA GLN A 29 -4.03 7.89 -12.81
C GLN A 29 -5.02 7.50 -11.73
N ARG A 30 -6.28 7.93 -11.86
CA ARG A 30 -7.36 7.55 -10.93
C ARG A 30 -7.66 6.06 -11.00
N ARG A 31 -7.70 5.47 -12.21
CA ARG A 31 -7.90 4.02 -12.40
C ARG A 31 -6.74 3.23 -11.80
N LEU A 32 -5.51 3.67 -12.02
CA LEU A 32 -4.32 3.04 -11.47
C LEU A 32 -4.31 3.11 -9.93
N LEU A 33 -4.63 4.27 -9.36
CA LEU A 33 -4.76 4.43 -7.90
C LEU A 33 -5.86 3.52 -7.33
N ALA A 34 -7.04 3.49 -7.95
CA ALA A 34 -8.13 2.61 -7.54
C ALA A 34 -7.73 1.14 -7.59
N PHE A 35 -7.01 0.73 -8.63
CA PHE A 35 -6.46 -0.63 -8.74
C PHE A 35 -5.51 -0.94 -7.58
N TRP A 36 -4.56 -0.05 -7.26
CA TRP A 36 -3.62 -0.27 -6.17
C TRP A 36 -4.29 -0.27 -4.80
N LEU A 37 -5.28 0.58 -4.57
CA LEU A 37 -6.08 0.55 -3.36
C LEU A 37 -6.86 -0.78 -3.22
N ALA A 38 -7.49 -1.23 -4.29
CA ALA A 38 -8.18 -2.52 -4.31
C ALA A 38 -7.20 -3.68 -4.05
N TYR A 39 -6.01 -3.65 -4.64
CA TYR A 39 -4.96 -4.63 -4.37
C TYR A 39 -4.58 -4.68 -2.88
N VAL A 40 -4.33 -3.51 -2.26
CA VAL A 40 -3.99 -3.43 -0.84
C VAL A 40 -5.09 -4.02 0.03
N VAL A 41 -6.35 -3.61 -0.19
CA VAL A 41 -7.50 -4.10 0.55
C VAL A 41 -7.65 -5.63 0.40
N LEU A 42 -7.57 -6.13 -0.84
CA LEU A 42 -7.71 -7.55 -1.13
C LEU A 42 -6.55 -8.36 -0.53
N TRP A 43 -5.34 -7.83 -0.57
CA TRP A 43 -4.17 -8.48 0.02
C TRP A 43 -4.30 -8.59 1.55
N TYR A 44 -4.73 -7.51 2.23
CA TYR A 44 -4.97 -7.55 3.67
C TYR A 44 -6.13 -8.51 4.02
N ALA A 45 -7.23 -8.47 3.29
CA ALA A 45 -8.36 -9.38 3.48
C ALA A 45 -7.93 -10.85 3.33
N ALA A 46 -7.15 -11.16 2.28
CA ALA A 46 -6.61 -12.50 2.06
C ALA A 46 -5.63 -12.92 3.18
N ARG A 47 -4.81 -11.98 3.67
CA ARG A 47 -3.87 -12.25 4.78
C ARG A 47 -4.60 -12.56 6.08
N PHE A 48 -5.56 -11.71 6.47
CA PHE A 48 -6.33 -11.93 7.70
C PHE A 48 -7.26 -13.14 7.58
N GLY A 49 -7.84 -13.38 6.42
CA GLY A 49 -8.61 -14.59 6.14
C GLY A 49 -7.77 -15.85 6.27
N ALA A 50 -6.55 -15.86 5.73
CA ALA A 50 -5.64 -16.99 5.87
C ALA A 50 -5.25 -17.24 7.33
N LEU A 51 -5.04 -16.18 8.12
CA LEU A 51 -4.76 -16.31 9.56
C LEU A 51 -5.97 -16.88 10.32
N ALA A 52 -7.17 -16.42 10.03
CA ALA A 52 -8.40 -16.92 10.64
C ALA A 52 -8.61 -18.42 10.33
N LEU A 53 -8.40 -18.82 9.08
CA LEU A 53 -8.50 -20.23 8.66
C LEU A 53 -7.39 -21.09 9.30
N GLY A 54 -6.17 -20.58 9.42
CA GLY A 54 -5.06 -21.27 10.08
C GLY A 54 -5.31 -21.48 11.57
N ALA A 55 -5.95 -20.53 12.24
CA ALA A 55 -6.31 -20.64 13.65
C ALA A 55 -7.34 -21.78 13.90
N PHE A 56 -8.19 -22.09 12.92
CA PHE A 56 -9.17 -23.18 13.04
C PHE A 56 -8.58 -24.57 12.81
N ASN A 57 -7.52 -24.72 12.03
CA ASN A 57 -7.12 -26.02 11.52
C ASN A 57 -5.74 -26.50 11.99
N ASN A 58 -4.98 -25.71 12.70
CA ASN A 58 -3.62 -25.99 13.20
C ASN A 58 -2.65 -26.56 12.13
N GLN A 59 -3.05 -26.52 10.86
CA GLN A 59 -2.26 -26.95 9.71
C GLN A 59 -1.85 -25.71 8.91
N ILE A 60 -0.58 -25.66 8.58
CA ILE A 60 -0.05 -24.68 7.64
C ILE A 60 -0.81 -24.88 6.33
N SER A 61 -1.69 -23.95 6.01
CA SER A 61 -2.42 -23.98 4.75
C SER A 61 -1.41 -24.00 3.60
N LEU A 62 -1.37 -25.10 2.86
CA LEU A 62 -0.61 -25.23 1.61
C LEU A 62 -1.02 -24.15 0.59
N TRP A 63 -2.18 -23.55 0.80
CA TRP A 63 -2.70 -22.49 -0.04
C TRP A 63 -2.63 -21.15 0.69
N TYR A 64 -1.70 -20.29 0.23
CA TYR A 64 -1.51 -18.95 0.78
C TYR A 64 -2.02 -17.90 -0.23
N PRO A 65 -3.30 -17.47 -0.13
CA PRO A 65 -3.93 -16.59 -1.11
C PRO A 65 -3.16 -15.28 -1.38
N PRO A 66 -2.49 -14.65 -0.39
CA PRO A 66 -1.67 -13.47 -0.65
C PRO A 66 -0.51 -13.69 -1.62
N ALA A 67 0.04 -14.90 -1.69
CA ALA A 67 1.10 -15.22 -2.65
C ALA A 67 0.59 -15.30 -4.08
N GLY A 68 -0.62 -15.85 -4.27
CA GLY A 68 -1.28 -15.86 -5.57
C GLY A 68 -1.57 -14.47 -6.11
N LEU A 69 -2.08 -13.57 -5.25
CA LEU A 69 -2.30 -12.16 -5.60
C LEU A 69 -1.01 -11.46 -5.96
N LEU A 70 0.05 -11.66 -5.19
CA LEU A 70 1.37 -11.12 -5.46
C LEU A 70 1.88 -11.56 -6.83
N PHE A 71 1.82 -12.86 -7.10
CA PHE A 71 2.27 -13.45 -8.35
C PHE A 71 1.48 -12.93 -9.55
N PHE A 72 0.15 -12.85 -9.44
CA PHE A 72 -0.72 -12.30 -10.46
C PHE A 72 -0.36 -10.85 -10.81
N VAL A 73 -0.13 -10.00 -9.80
CA VAL A 73 0.22 -8.59 -10.01
C VAL A 73 1.60 -8.47 -10.65
N LEU A 74 2.57 -9.29 -10.25
CA LEU A 74 3.90 -9.30 -10.87
C LEU A 74 3.87 -9.83 -12.30
N LEU A 75 3.04 -10.82 -12.63
CA LEU A 75 2.83 -11.29 -13.99
C LEU A 75 2.24 -10.19 -14.87
N THR A 76 1.29 -9.42 -14.34
CA THR A 76 0.56 -8.40 -15.11
C THR A 76 1.41 -7.14 -15.34
N PHE A 77 2.03 -6.62 -14.29
CA PHE A 77 2.72 -5.32 -14.30
C PHE A 77 4.25 -5.43 -14.31
N GLY A 78 4.80 -6.63 -14.06
CA GLY A 78 6.25 -6.87 -14.01
C GLY A 78 6.93 -6.03 -12.93
N TRP A 79 8.11 -5.52 -13.24
CA TRP A 79 8.93 -4.74 -12.31
C TRP A 79 8.26 -3.45 -11.79
N ARG A 80 7.29 -2.91 -12.53
CA ARG A 80 6.53 -1.71 -12.12
C ARG A 80 5.68 -1.94 -10.88
N ALA A 81 5.36 -3.20 -10.58
CA ALA A 81 4.62 -3.58 -9.39
C ALA A 81 5.48 -3.65 -8.12
N LEU A 82 6.81 -3.63 -8.23
CA LEU A 82 7.69 -3.83 -7.08
C LEU A 82 7.45 -2.82 -5.95
N ALA A 83 7.41 -1.53 -6.27
CA ALA A 83 7.24 -0.49 -5.26
C ALA A 83 5.92 -0.63 -4.48
N PRO A 84 4.74 -0.69 -5.11
CA PRO A 84 3.49 -0.80 -4.37
C PRO A 84 3.34 -2.15 -3.64
N VAL A 85 3.90 -3.23 -4.18
CA VAL A 85 3.90 -4.53 -3.52
C VAL A 85 4.77 -4.53 -2.26
N LEU A 86 5.98 -4.01 -2.33
CA LEU A 86 6.88 -3.89 -1.18
C LEU A 86 6.30 -2.95 -0.12
N LEU A 87 5.75 -1.80 -0.52
CA LEU A 87 5.09 -0.88 0.40
C LEU A 87 3.93 -1.55 1.16
N THR A 88 3.11 -2.36 0.48
CA THR A 88 2.01 -3.11 1.11
C THR A 88 2.55 -4.11 2.14
N ARG A 89 3.64 -4.80 1.84
CA ARG A 89 4.24 -5.76 2.78
C ARG A 89 4.91 -5.07 3.97
N TRP A 90 5.62 -3.99 3.74
CA TRP A 90 6.26 -3.22 4.79
C TRP A 90 5.26 -2.51 5.70
N SER A 91 4.13 -2.04 5.15
CA SER A 91 3.06 -1.46 5.97
C SER A 91 2.48 -2.46 6.96
N LEU A 92 2.36 -3.74 6.59
CA LEU A 92 1.96 -4.80 7.52
C LEU A 92 3.02 -5.02 8.60
N GLY A 93 4.30 -5.09 8.23
CA GLY A 93 5.40 -5.22 9.18
C GLY A 93 5.40 -4.09 10.21
N ALA A 94 5.25 -2.85 9.74
CA ALA A 94 5.15 -1.68 10.60
C ALA A 94 3.91 -1.73 11.51
N LEU A 95 2.75 -2.13 10.99
CA LEU A 95 1.53 -2.28 11.76
C LEU A 95 1.70 -3.32 12.87
N LEU A 96 2.25 -4.49 12.56
CA LEU A 96 2.50 -5.55 13.53
C LEU A 96 3.49 -5.10 14.61
N TRP A 97 4.53 -4.39 14.22
CA TRP A 97 5.49 -3.85 15.18
C TRP A 97 4.85 -2.85 16.16
N LEU A 98 3.96 -1.98 15.66
CA LEU A 98 3.27 -1.00 16.49
C LEU A 98 2.22 -1.64 17.43
N THR A 99 1.68 -2.80 17.06
CA THR A 99 0.60 -3.47 17.81
C THR A 99 1.09 -4.58 18.73
N THR A 100 2.34 -5.04 18.58
CA THR A 100 2.89 -6.14 19.41
C THR A 100 3.50 -5.58 20.68
N PRO A 101 3.05 -6.04 21.86
CA PRO A 101 3.46 -5.48 23.15
C PRO A 101 4.92 -5.80 23.56
N ALA A 102 5.55 -6.78 22.93
CA ALA A 102 6.95 -7.13 23.20
C ALA A 102 7.81 -6.74 22.00
N PRO A 103 8.82 -5.85 22.15
CA PRO A 103 9.71 -5.52 21.06
C PRO A 103 10.51 -6.76 20.67
N ALA A 104 10.25 -7.29 19.48
CA ALA A 104 11.17 -8.24 18.86
C ALA A 104 12.56 -7.60 18.77
N SER A 105 13.62 -8.40 18.84
CA SER A 105 14.97 -7.86 18.67
C SER A 105 15.07 -7.12 17.32
N LEU A 106 15.88 -6.08 17.24
CA LEU A 106 16.07 -5.31 16.00
C LEU A 106 16.46 -6.22 14.83
N SER A 107 17.24 -7.27 15.09
CA SER A 107 17.63 -8.27 14.10
C SER A 107 16.42 -9.05 13.56
N THR A 108 15.53 -9.52 14.41
CA THR A 108 14.30 -10.21 14.00
C THR A 108 13.41 -9.29 13.16
N LEU A 109 13.27 -8.05 13.58
CA LEU A 109 12.48 -7.04 12.87
C LEU A 109 13.04 -6.78 11.48
N LEU A 110 14.36 -6.57 11.34
CA LEU A 110 15.00 -6.35 10.06
C LEU A 110 14.89 -7.59 9.15
N THR A 111 15.09 -8.78 9.70
CA THR A 111 15.07 -10.00 8.90
C THR A 111 13.66 -10.35 8.45
N ASP A 112 12.70 -10.41 9.34
CA ASP A 112 11.37 -10.95 9.05
C ASP A 112 10.46 -9.94 8.35
N HIS A 113 10.62 -8.66 8.67
CA HIS A 113 9.72 -7.61 8.15
C HIS A 113 10.29 -6.81 6.99
N PHE A 114 11.61 -6.77 6.81
CA PHE A 114 12.24 -6.04 5.71
C PHE A 114 12.93 -6.94 4.69
N ILE A 115 13.81 -7.83 5.12
CA ILE A 115 14.63 -8.65 4.21
C ILE A 115 13.80 -9.78 3.60
N ALA A 116 13.10 -10.57 4.41
CA ALA A 116 12.31 -11.70 3.91
C ALA A 116 11.24 -11.30 2.87
N PRO A 117 10.49 -10.18 3.02
CA PRO A 117 9.60 -9.70 1.98
C PRO A 117 10.31 -9.37 0.66
N VAL A 118 11.49 -8.76 0.71
CA VAL A 118 12.27 -8.42 -0.50
C VAL A 118 12.70 -9.69 -1.23
N ILE A 119 13.23 -10.67 -0.52
CA ILE A 119 13.65 -11.97 -1.10
C ILE A 119 12.45 -12.67 -1.72
N ALA A 120 11.31 -12.73 -1.02
CA ALA A 120 10.12 -13.38 -1.53
C ALA A 120 9.60 -12.69 -2.81
N VAL A 121 9.53 -11.36 -2.81
CA VAL A 121 9.08 -10.59 -3.99
C VAL A 121 10.04 -10.77 -5.16
N ALA A 122 11.35 -10.79 -4.92
CA ALA A 122 12.36 -11.04 -5.95
C ALA A 122 12.21 -12.44 -6.57
N ALA A 123 12.00 -13.47 -5.75
CA ALA A 123 11.77 -14.82 -6.23
C ALA A 123 10.51 -14.92 -7.12
N TYR A 124 9.40 -14.32 -6.70
CA TYR A 124 8.17 -14.29 -7.50
C TYR A 124 8.33 -13.47 -8.78
N LEU A 125 9.08 -12.36 -8.74
CA LEU A 125 9.37 -11.59 -9.95
C LEU A 125 10.19 -12.40 -10.96
N LEU A 126 11.24 -13.08 -10.50
CA LEU A 126 12.04 -13.94 -11.36
C LEU A 126 11.19 -15.04 -12.00
N ALA A 127 10.34 -15.71 -11.21
CA ALA A 127 9.39 -16.70 -11.73
C ALA A 127 8.42 -16.09 -12.75
N ALA A 128 7.89 -14.91 -12.49
CA ALA A 128 6.98 -14.23 -13.40
C ALA A 128 7.67 -13.81 -14.71
N LEU A 129 8.94 -13.40 -14.65
CA LEU A 129 9.73 -13.07 -15.84
C LEU A 129 10.10 -14.28 -16.68
N ALA A 130 10.34 -15.43 -16.02
CA ALA A 130 10.64 -16.68 -16.71
C ALA A 130 9.42 -17.27 -17.47
N LEU A 131 8.20 -16.90 -17.07
CA LEU A 131 6.95 -17.34 -17.71
C LEU A 131 6.43 -16.38 -18.79
N ARG A 132 7.09 -15.25 -19.03
CA ARG A 132 6.76 -14.30 -20.10
C ARG A 132 7.51 -14.55 -21.36
#